data_d97a892871fd601569edb910df2fad36
#
_entry.id   d97a892871fd601569edb910df2fad36
#
_cell.length_a   1.000
_cell.length_b   1.000
_cell.length_c   1.000
_cell.angle_alpha   90.00
_cell.angle_beta   90.00
_cell.angle_gamma   90.00
#
_symmetry.space_group_name_H-M   'P 1'
#
loop_
_entity.id
_entity.type
_entity.pdbx_description
1 polymer ?
#
loop_
_entity_poly.entity_id
_entity_poly.type
_entity_poly.pdbx_seq_one_letter_code
_entity_poly.pdbx_strand_id
1 'polypeptide(L)'
;MYKILVVDDEENIREVIREYAEFEGHEVDEACDGMEAVEKAKEKDYDIIIMDIMMPRLDGYLACKEIRKFKQTPVLMLSARGEEYDKLFGFELGIDDYVVKPFSPKEVMARVNAIVKRNAASAAPAAASSDVEKFEGLEINFVSRDVFIDGEKANLTPKEYDLLFYLVRNKNIALTR
;
A
#
# COMPACT_ATOMS: atom_id res chain seq x y z
N MET A 1 16.29 -7.42 -5.89
CA MET A 1 15.83 -7.06 -7.24
C MET A 1 14.33 -7.27 -7.27
N TYR A 2 13.54 -6.22 -7.57
CA TYR A 2 12.08 -6.27 -7.66
C TYR A 2 11.65 -5.95 -9.08
N LYS A 3 10.46 -6.43 -9.46
CA LYS A 3 9.76 -6.06 -10.69
C LYS A 3 8.71 -5.02 -10.35
N ILE A 4 8.87 -3.81 -10.83
CA ILE A 4 8.04 -2.64 -10.50
C ILE A 4 7.27 -2.21 -11.75
N LEU A 5 5.98 -1.97 -11.61
CA LEU A 5 5.19 -1.28 -12.63
C LEU A 5 4.97 0.16 -12.18
N VAL A 6 5.42 1.12 -12.99
CA VAL A 6 5.22 2.56 -12.75
C VAL A 6 4.14 3.08 -13.68
N VAL A 7 3.09 3.65 -13.11
CA VAL A 7 1.90 4.11 -13.83
C VAL A 7 1.64 5.58 -13.51
N ASP A 8 1.82 6.43 -14.49
CA ASP A 8 1.58 7.89 -14.40
C ASP A 8 1.41 8.41 -15.83
N ASP A 9 0.53 9.37 -16.09
CA ASP A 9 0.37 9.96 -17.41
C ASP A 9 1.49 10.93 -17.76
N GLU A 10 2.19 11.48 -16.75
CA GLU A 10 3.35 12.34 -16.93
C GLU A 10 4.62 11.50 -17.17
N GLU A 11 5.16 11.56 -18.40
CA GLU A 11 6.38 10.84 -18.79
C GLU A 11 7.57 11.15 -17.88
N ASN A 12 7.77 12.43 -17.53
CA ASN A 12 8.87 12.84 -16.65
C ASN A 12 8.82 12.18 -15.28
N ILE A 13 7.62 11.95 -14.73
CA ILE A 13 7.45 11.28 -13.43
C ILE A 13 7.83 9.81 -13.55
N ARG A 14 7.37 9.13 -14.60
CA ARG A 14 7.73 7.73 -14.85
C ARG A 14 9.23 7.58 -15.04
N GLU A 15 9.86 8.44 -15.86
CA GLU A 15 11.29 8.42 -16.12
C GLU A 15 12.12 8.58 -14.85
N VAL A 16 11.82 9.58 -14.02
CA VAL A 16 12.56 9.85 -12.78
C VAL A 16 12.45 8.66 -11.78
N ILE A 17 11.26 8.05 -11.66
CA ILE A 17 11.09 6.88 -10.79
C ILE A 17 11.82 5.68 -11.38
N ARG A 18 11.72 5.43 -12.69
CA ARG A 18 12.40 4.34 -13.38
C ARG A 18 13.91 4.44 -13.22
N GLU A 19 14.52 5.58 -13.56
CA GLU A 19 15.97 5.75 -13.48
C GLU A 19 16.49 5.47 -12.06
N TYR A 20 15.78 5.95 -11.04
CA TYR A 20 16.20 5.73 -9.66
C TYR A 20 16.02 4.25 -9.24
N ALA A 21 14.93 3.60 -9.64
CA ALA A 21 14.69 2.20 -9.35
C ALA A 21 15.69 1.27 -10.05
N GLU A 22 16.01 1.56 -11.33
CA GLU A 22 17.04 0.83 -12.10
C GLU A 22 18.43 1.03 -11.50
N PHE A 23 18.75 2.25 -11.02
CA PHE A 23 20.01 2.52 -10.31
C PHE A 23 20.12 1.68 -9.02
N GLU A 24 19.00 1.40 -8.32
CA GLU A 24 18.96 0.49 -7.17
C GLU A 24 18.95 -1.01 -7.56
N GLY A 25 18.96 -1.34 -8.86
CA GLY A 25 19.02 -2.70 -9.38
C GLY A 25 17.66 -3.40 -9.48
N HIS A 26 16.60 -2.65 -9.71
CA HIS A 26 15.25 -3.17 -9.94
C HIS A 26 14.92 -3.23 -11.44
N GLU A 27 13.94 -4.06 -11.82
CA GLU A 27 13.35 -4.06 -13.16
C GLU A 27 12.09 -3.17 -13.16
N VAL A 28 11.94 -2.32 -14.18
CA VAL A 28 10.81 -1.40 -14.27
C VAL A 28 10.11 -1.54 -15.61
N ASP A 29 8.80 -1.74 -15.58
CA ASP A 29 7.90 -1.52 -16.70
C ASP A 29 7.11 -0.23 -16.44
N GLU A 30 6.74 0.48 -17.50
CA GLU A 30 5.94 1.71 -17.43
C GLU A 30 4.56 1.52 -18.04
N ALA A 31 3.58 2.28 -17.57
CA ALA A 31 2.28 2.44 -18.19
C ALA A 31 1.85 3.91 -18.15
N CYS A 32 1.21 4.41 -19.19
CA CYS A 32 0.80 5.81 -19.29
C CYS A 32 -0.63 6.08 -18.81
N ASP A 33 -1.38 5.06 -18.42
CA ASP A 33 -2.73 5.16 -17.84
C ASP A 33 -3.16 3.85 -17.18
N GLY A 34 -4.33 3.90 -16.52
CA GLY A 34 -4.88 2.76 -15.80
C GLY A 34 -5.26 1.57 -16.68
N MET A 35 -5.64 1.78 -17.96
CA MET A 35 -5.98 0.68 -18.86
C MET A 35 -4.75 -0.12 -19.24
N GLU A 36 -3.67 0.56 -19.63
CA GLU A 36 -2.39 -0.08 -19.91
C GLU A 36 -1.83 -0.81 -18.67
N ALA A 37 -2.00 -0.21 -17.49
CA ALA A 37 -1.61 -0.83 -16.23
C ALA A 37 -2.35 -2.15 -15.98
N VAL A 38 -3.67 -2.20 -16.21
CA VAL A 38 -4.48 -3.43 -16.07
C VAL A 38 -4.04 -4.49 -17.06
N GLU A 39 -3.75 -4.14 -18.31
CA GLU A 39 -3.27 -5.08 -19.33
C GLU A 39 -1.91 -5.66 -18.95
N LYS A 40 -0.93 -4.82 -18.60
CA LYS A 40 0.40 -5.27 -18.16
C LYS A 40 0.33 -6.13 -16.90
N ALA A 41 -0.54 -5.77 -15.94
CA ALA A 41 -0.74 -6.56 -14.74
C ALA A 41 -1.39 -7.93 -15.01
N LYS A 42 -2.12 -8.12 -16.11
CA LYS A 42 -2.61 -9.45 -16.54
C LYS A 42 -1.50 -10.30 -17.14
N GLU A 43 -0.61 -9.67 -17.92
CA GLU A 43 0.43 -10.38 -18.67
C GLU A 43 1.63 -10.77 -17.83
N LYS A 44 1.99 -9.94 -16.85
CA LYS A 44 3.20 -10.10 -16.01
C LYS A 44 2.87 -10.04 -14.52
N ASP A 45 3.73 -10.65 -13.71
CA ASP A 45 3.72 -10.49 -12.26
C ASP A 45 4.70 -9.40 -11.84
N TYR A 46 4.22 -8.48 -11.02
CA TYR A 46 5.00 -7.42 -10.40
C TYR A 46 5.04 -7.59 -8.88
N ASP A 47 6.15 -7.22 -8.28
CA ASP A 47 6.31 -7.21 -6.82
C ASP A 47 5.56 -6.02 -6.18
N ILE A 48 5.41 -4.92 -6.95
CA ILE A 48 4.69 -3.72 -6.55
C ILE A 48 4.27 -2.90 -7.78
N ILE A 49 3.16 -2.19 -7.65
CA ILE A 49 2.69 -1.20 -8.62
C ILE A 49 2.75 0.18 -7.96
N ILE A 50 3.44 1.13 -8.59
CA ILE A 50 3.40 2.56 -8.23
C ILE A 50 2.41 3.20 -9.20
N MET A 51 1.34 3.81 -8.69
CA MET A 51 0.22 4.25 -9.51
C MET A 51 -0.24 5.66 -9.16
N ASP A 52 -0.26 6.54 -10.13
CA ASP A 52 -0.91 7.84 -9.97
C ASP A 52 -2.44 7.69 -9.87
N ILE A 53 -3.05 8.55 -9.08
CA ILE A 53 -4.52 8.56 -8.91
C ILE A 53 -5.17 9.23 -10.11
N MET A 54 -4.68 10.41 -10.51
CA MET A 54 -5.32 11.28 -11.49
C MET A 54 -4.77 11.05 -12.89
N MET A 55 -5.31 10.05 -13.60
CA MET A 55 -4.92 9.74 -14.97
C MET A 55 -6.10 9.78 -15.93
N PRO A 56 -5.89 10.11 -17.22
CA PRO A 56 -6.92 10.04 -18.24
C PRO A 56 -7.36 8.58 -18.51
N ARG A 57 -8.50 8.41 -19.13
CA ARG A 57 -9.14 7.14 -19.52
C ARG A 57 -9.59 6.29 -18.33
N LEU A 58 -8.70 5.79 -17.52
CA LEU A 58 -8.99 5.02 -16.32
C LEU A 58 -8.11 5.53 -15.18
N ASP A 59 -8.73 6.11 -14.14
CA ASP A 59 -8.02 6.61 -12.96
C ASP A 59 -7.39 5.47 -12.13
N GLY A 60 -6.45 5.83 -11.27
CA GLY A 60 -5.69 4.85 -10.51
C GLY A 60 -6.51 4.01 -9.55
N TYR A 61 -7.60 4.55 -8.98
CA TYR A 61 -8.47 3.77 -8.08
C TYR A 61 -9.25 2.71 -8.85
N LEU A 62 -9.83 3.08 -10.00
CA LEU A 62 -10.54 2.14 -10.85
C LEU A 62 -9.60 1.09 -11.42
N ALA A 63 -8.39 1.48 -11.84
CA ALA A 63 -7.35 0.54 -12.29
C ALA A 63 -6.97 -0.45 -11.18
N CYS A 64 -6.75 0.03 -9.96
CA CYS A 64 -6.48 -0.82 -8.80
C CYS A 64 -7.63 -1.80 -8.55
N LYS A 65 -8.87 -1.34 -8.58
CA LYS A 65 -10.06 -2.18 -8.43
C LYS A 65 -10.16 -3.28 -9.50
N GLU A 66 -9.83 -2.96 -10.75
CA GLU A 66 -9.80 -3.95 -11.84
C GLU A 66 -8.67 -4.98 -11.61
N ILE A 67 -7.46 -4.53 -11.21
CA ILE A 67 -6.33 -5.42 -10.91
C ILE A 67 -6.67 -6.35 -9.74
N ARG A 68 -7.33 -5.86 -8.70
CA ARG A 68 -7.73 -6.66 -7.52
C ARG A 68 -8.68 -7.81 -7.84
N LYS A 69 -9.35 -7.82 -8.99
CA LYS A 69 -10.19 -8.94 -9.42
C LYS A 69 -9.39 -10.21 -9.75
N PHE A 70 -8.11 -10.07 -10.05
CA PHE A 70 -7.26 -11.20 -10.47
C PHE A 70 -5.86 -11.24 -9.84
N LYS A 71 -5.37 -10.16 -9.21
CA LYS A 71 -4.08 -10.11 -8.52
C LYS A 71 -4.15 -9.31 -7.23
N GLN A 72 -3.32 -9.74 -6.25
CA GLN A 72 -3.14 -9.05 -4.97
C GLN A 72 -1.77 -8.34 -4.90
N THR A 73 -1.25 -7.90 -6.05
CA THR A 73 0.02 -7.16 -6.11
C THR A 73 -0.06 -5.88 -5.27
N PRO A 74 0.90 -5.61 -4.39
CA PRO A 74 0.92 -4.39 -3.59
C PRO A 74 0.85 -3.14 -4.44
N VAL A 75 0.17 -2.10 -3.94
CA VAL A 75 0.00 -0.83 -4.65
C VAL A 75 0.41 0.33 -3.76
N LEU A 76 1.35 1.15 -4.26
CA LEU A 76 1.71 2.45 -3.72
C LEU A 76 1.09 3.53 -4.58
N MET A 77 0.15 4.32 -4.03
CA MET A 77 -0.50 5.40 -4.77
C MET A 77 0.30 6.70 -4.71
N LEU A 78 0.37 7.40 -5.84
CA LEU A 78 0.84 8.78 -5.92
C LEU A 78 -0.38 9.70 -5.92
N SER A 79 -0.44 10.68 -5.01
CA SER A 79 -1.58 11.58 -4.85
C SER A 79 -1.19 13.04 -4.94
N ALA A 80 -2.06 13.91 -5.44
CA ALA A 80 -1.86 15.35 -5.36
C ALA A 80 -2.12 15.87 -3.92
N ARG A 81 -1.53 17.02 -3.59
CA ARG A 81 -1.69 17.64 -2.28
C ARG A 81 -3.14 18.14 -2.10
N GLY A 82 -3.85 17.64 -1.10
CA GLY A 82 -5.22 18.06 -0.79
C GLY A 82 -6.29 16.99 -0.98
N GLU A 83 -5.94 15.82 -1.51
CA GLU A 83 -6.87 14.70 -1.74
C GLU A 83 -7.01 13.80 -0.49
N GLU A 84 -7.21 14.42 0.69
CA GLU A 84 -7.36 13.64 1.94
C GLU A 84 -8.63 12.78 1.97
N TYR A 85 -9.65 13.11 1.17
CA TYR A 85 -10.87 12.32 1.05
C TYR A 85 -10.64 10.96 0.39
N ASP A 86 -9.61 10.84 -0.44
CA ASP A 86 -9.33 9.64 -1.21
C ASP A 86 -8.65 8.55 -0.38
N LYS A 87 -8.01 8.90 0.74
CA LYS A 87 -7.37 7.92 1.64
C LYS A 87 -8.37 6.92 2.24
N LEU A 88 -9.59 7.35 2.54
CA LEU A 88 -10.63 6.46 3.07
C LEU A 88 -11.13 5.47 2.01
N PHE A 89 -11.24 5.91 0.76
CA PHE A 89 -11.64 5.07 -0.37
C PHE A 89 -10.54 4.04 -0.74
N GLY A 90 -9.30 4.45 -0.62
CA GLY A 90 -8.15 3.59 -0.90
C GLY A 90 -7.96 2.46 0.10
N PHE A 91 -8.34 2.64 1.37
CA PHE A 91 -8.29 1.56 2.37
C PHE A 91 -9.27 0.42 2.02
N GLU A 92 -10.45 0.74 1.46
CA GLU A 92 -11.40 -0.28 1.01
C GLU A 92 -10.89 -1.08 -0.20
N LEU A 93 -10.01 -0.49 -1.01
CA LEU A 93 -9.42 -1.10 -2.20
C LEU A 93 -8.12 -1.89 -1.91
N GLY A 94 -7.68 -1.93 -0.65
CA GLY A 94 -6.46 -2.64 -0.27
C GLY A 94 -5.18 -1.99 -0.82
N ILE A 95 -5.12 -0.66 -0.82
CA ILE A 95 -3.92 0.12 -1.14
C ILE A 95 -2.97 0.07 0.05
N ASP A 96 -1.68 -0.17 -0.22
CA ASP A 96 -0.69 -0.43 0.81
C ASP A 96 -0.10 0.84 1.44
N ASP A 97 0.08 1.92 0.67
CA ASP A 97 0.56 3.22 1.14
C ASP A 97 0.33 4.33 0.08
N TYR A 98 0.58 5.59 0.48
CA TYR A 98 0.44 6.79 -0.34
C TYR A 98 1.69 7.66 -0.28
N VAL A 99 2.02 8.29 -1.40
CA VAL A 99 3.03 9.35 -1.51
C VAL A 99 2.38 10.59 -2.10
N VAL A 100 2.57 11.74 -1.45
CA VAL A 100 1.99 13.01 -1.92
C VAL A 100 2.97 13.71 -2.84
N LYS A 101 2.50 14.13 -4.02
CA LYS A 101 3.25 14.98 -4.96
C LYS A 101 3.36 16.42 -4.39
N PRO A 102 4.53 17.11 -4.45
CA PRO A 102 5.80 16.63 -5.01
C PRO A 102 6.57 15.72 -4.03
N PHE A 103 7.21 14.69 -4.56
CA PHE A 103 7.99 13.72 -3.80
C PHE A 103 9.45 13.64 -4.31
N SER A 104 10.31 12.98 -3.54
CA SER A 104 11.63 12.57 -4.03
C SER A 104 11.59 11.10 -4.47
N PRO A 105 12.31 10.71 -5.54
CA PRO A 105 12.41 9.29 -5.95
C PRO A 105 12.91 8.39 -4.82
N LYS A 106 13.82 8.92 -4.00
CA LYS A 106 14.32 8.22 -2.80
C LYS A 106 13.21 7.90 -1.79
N GLU A 107 12.25 8.81 -1.59
CA GLU A 107 11.10 8.58 -0.70
C GLU A 107 10.22 7.46 -1.26
N VAL A 108 9.90 7.52 -2.56
CA VAL A 108 9.10 6.50 -3.24
C VAL A 108 9.76 5.12 -3.07
N MET A 109 11.06 5.00 -3.35
CA MET A 109 11.77 3.73 -3.26
C MET A 109 11.93 3.23 -1.81
N ALA A 110 12.07 4.12 -0.84
CA ALA A 110 12.06 3.72 0.57
C ALA A 110 10.73 3.07 0.98
N ARG A 111 9.60 3.60 0.50
CA ARG A 111 8.26 3.02 0.74
C ARG A 111 8.05 1.72 -0.03
N VAL A 112 8.47 1.66 -1.30
CA VAL A 112 8.49 0.41 -2.10
C VAL A 112 9.21 -0.69 -1.35
N ASN A 113 10.42 -0.43 -0.88
CA ASN A 113 11.20 -1.40 -0.12
C ASN A 113 10.51 -1.85 1.18
N ALA A 114 9.83 -0.94 1.89
CA ALA A 114 9.10 -1.27 3.12
C ALA A 114 7.88 -2.16 2.82
N ILE A 115 7.10 -1.83 1.77
CA ILE A 115 5.91 -2.57 1.37
C ILE A 115 6.28 -3.99 0.92
N VAL A 116 7.23 -4.11 -0.01
CA VAL A 116 7.62 -5.43 -0.55
C VAL A 116 8.21 -6.34 0.53
N LYS A 117 9.04 -5.81 1.44
CA LYS A 117 9.57 -6.58 2.57
C LYS A 117 8.47 -7.07 3.51
N ARG A 118 7.47 -6.24 3.82
CA ARG A 118 6.33 -6.61 4.66
C ARG A 118 5.52 -7.74 4.03
N ASN A 119 5.26 -7.65 2.72
CA ASN A 119 4.47 -8.65 2.01
C ASN A 119 5.25 -9.95 1.78
N ALA A 120 6.57 -9.89 1.55
CA ALA A 120 7.43 -11.08 1.50
C ALA A 120 7.48 -11.81 2.86
N ALA A 121 7.47 -11.09 3.97
CA ALA A 121 7.40 -11.67 5.31
C ALA A 121 6.05 -12.37 5.58
N SER A 122 4.95 -11.87 5.00
CA SER A 122 3.61 -12.48 5.10
C SER A 122 3.46 -13.74 4.24
N ALA A 123 4.29 -13.92 3.21
CA ALA A 123 4.26 -15.09 2.32
C ALA A 123 5.14 -16.26 2.81
N ALA A 124 5.98 -16.07 3.83
CA ALA A 124 6.76 -17.14 4.43
C ALA A 124 5.91 -17.92 5.45
N PRO A 125 5.99 -19.28 5.50
CA PRO A 125 5.26 -20.05 6.51
C PRO A 125 5.71 -19.62 7.90
N ALA A 126 4.78 -19.20 8.71
CA ALA A 126 4.85 -18.65 10.05
C ALA A 126 6.09 -19.04 10.88
N ALA A 127 7.07 -18.14 10.90
CA ALA A 127 7.91 -17.95 12.06
C ALA A 127 7.39 -16.70 12.78
N ALA A 128 6.80 -16.92 13.96
CA ALA A 128 6.09 -15.98 14.78
C ALA A 128 6.71 -14.58 14.83
N SER A 129 6.05 -13.59 14.20
CA SER A 129 6.15 -12.19 14.57
C SER A 129 4.79 -11.53 14.35
N SER A 130 4.02 -11.51 15.37
CA SER A 130 2.98 -10.59 15.88
C SER A 130 2.09 -9.83 14.88
N ASP A 131 1.42 -10.53 13.98
CA ASP A 131 0.20 -10.01 13.32
C ASP A 131 -1.00 -10.05 14.28
N VAL A 132 -0.83 -10.68 15.43
CA VAL A 132 -1.77 -10.72 16.55
C VAL A 132 -1.04 -10.26 17.81
N GLU A 133 -1.40 -9.10 18.33
CA GLU A 133 -0.96 -8.68 19.68
C GLU A 133 -2.00 -9.10 20.71
N LYS A 134 -1.50 -9.73 21.78
CA LYS A 134 -2.32 -10.18 22.91
C LYS A 134 -1.94 -9.39 24.15
N PHE A 135 -2.97 -8.84 24.78
CA PHE A 135 -2.91 -8.22 26.09
C PHE A 135 -3.85 -9.01 27.02
N GLU A 136 -3.80 -8.74 28.29
CA GLU A 136 -4.74 -9.34 29.25
C GLU A 136 -6.18 -8.94 28.88
N GLY A 137 -6.99 -9.90 28.40
CA GLY A 137 -8.35 -9.67 27.95
C GLY A 137 -8.54 -9.02 26.57
N LEU A 138 -7.45 -8.70 25.83
CA LEU A 138 -7.56 -8.07 24.52
C LEU A 138 -6.64 -8.77 23.50
N GLU A 139 -7.20 -9.19 22.37
CA GLU A 139 -6.47 -9.75 21.24
C GLU A 139 -6.78 -8.93 19.99
N ILE A 140 -5.75 -8.48 19.28
CA ILE A 140 -5.87 -7.66 18.07
C ILE A 140 -5.17 -8.37 16.94
N ASN A 141 -5.92 -8.72 15.89
CA ASN A 141 -5.37 -9.22 14.65
C ASN A 141 -5.26 -8.05 13.66
N PHE A 142 -4.02 -7.65 13.35
CA PHE A 142 -3.75 -6.51 12.48
C PHE A 142 -3.98 -6.80 11.00
N VAL A 143 -3.99 -8.06 10.60
CA VAL A 143 -4.22 -8.47 9.22
C VAL A 143 -5.71 -8.50 8.90
N SER A 144 -6.50 -9.22 9.73
CA SER A 144 -7.95 -9.31 9.54
C SER A 144 -8.72 -8.11 10.10
N ARG A 145 -8.04 -7.19 10.82
CA ARG A 145 -8.63 -6.08 11.57
C ARG A 145 -9.66 -6.52 12.61
N ASP A 146 -9.52 -7.73 13.10
CA ASP A 146 -10.39 -8.26 14.13
C ASP A 146 -9.84 -7.94 15.53
N VAL A 147 -10.73 -7.56 16.41
CA VAL A 147 -10.44 -7.31 17.82
C VAL A 147 -11.33 -8.22 18.67
N PHE A 148 -10.71 -8.91 19.62
CA PHE A 148 -11.41 -9.77 20.58
C PHE A 148 -11.17 -9.24 21.98
N ILE A 149 -12.25 -9.13 22.76
CA ILE A 149 -12.22 -8.76 24.17
C ILE A 149 -12.76 -9.96 24.95
N ASP A 150 -11.94 -10.52 25.85
CA ASP A 150 -12.25 -11.72 26.63
C ASP A 150 -12.73 -12.92 25.78
N GLY A 151 -12.20 -13.00 24.53
CA GLY A 151 -12.52 -14.05 23.57
C GLY A 151 -13.76 -13.78 22.70
N GLU A 152 -14.49 -12.70 22.93
CA GLU A 152 -15.62 -12.28 22.11
C GLU A 152 -15.20 -11.23 21.08
N LYS A 153 -15.67 -11.36 19.83
CA LYS A 153 -15.35 -10.43 18.77
C LYS A 153 -16.03 -9.08 19.00
N ALA A 154 -15.21 -8.04 19.16
CA ALA A 154 -15.68 -6.67 19.30
C ALA A 154 -16.01 -6.06 17.94
N ASN A 155 -17.16 -5.40 17.81
CA ASN A 155 -17.55 -4.66 16.61
C ASN A 155 -17.12 -3.20 16.76
N LEU A 156 -15.93 -2.89 16.28
CA LEU A 156 -15.41 -1.51 16.24
C LEU A 156 -15.76 -0.84 14.93
N THR A 157 -16.08 0.43 15.01
CA THR A 157 -16.12 1.28 13.82
C THR A 157 -14.71 1.46 13.25
N PRO A 158 -14.55 1.78 11.96
CA PRO A 158 -13.23 2.01 11.36
C PRO A 158 -12.37 3.02 12.14
N LYS A 159 -12.95 4.10 12.64
CA LYS A 159 -12.24 5.12 13.43
C LYS A 159 -11.78 4.62 14.79
N GLU A 160 -12.59 3.80 15.47
CA GLU A 160 -12.24 3.20 16.75
C GLU A 160 -11.10 2.19 16.58
N TYR A 161 -11.16 1.38 15.51
CA TYR A 161 -10.08 0.46 15.16
C TYR A 161 -8.77 1.20 14.87
N ASP A 162 -8.81 2.25 14.05
CA ASP A 162 -7.62 3.03 13.68
C ASP A 162 -7.00 3.71 14.90
N LEU A 163 -7.82 4.22 15.82
CA LEU A 163 -7.36 4.78 17.09
C LEU A 163 -6.70 3.71 17.96
N LEU A 164 -7.33 2.55 18.12
CA LEU A 164 -6.79 1.41 18.89
C LEU A 164 -5.45 0.96 18.28
N PHE A 165 -5.40 0.79 16.97
CA PHE A 165 -4.20 0.42 16.23
C PHE A 165 -3.06 1.43 16.43
N TYR A 166 -3.36 2.74 16.37
CA TYR A 166 -2.39 3.79 16.62
C TYR A 166 -1.84 3.73 18.05
N LEU A 167 -2.70 3.56 19.04
CA LEU A 167 -2.30 3.45 20.45
C LEU A 167 -1.43 2.23 20.71
N VAL A 168 -1.78 1.08 20.17
CA VAL A 168 -1.02 -0.17 20.34
C VAL A 168 0.36 -0.09 19.69
N ARG A 169 0.47 0.49 18.50
CA ARG A 169 1.76 0.69 17.83
C ARG A 169 2.67 1.70 18.53
N ASN A 170 2.08 2.66 19.23
CA ASN A 170 2.80 3.68 19.99
C ASN A 170 2.78 3.40 21.51
N LYS A 171 2.61 2.15 21.92
CA LYS A 171 2.71 1.75 23.33
C LYS A 171 4.06 2.20 23.91
N ASN A 172 4.02 2.73 25.11
CA ASN A 172 5.17 3.33 25.82
C ASN A 172 5.65 4.71 25.30
N ILE A 173 4.90 5.35 24.40
CA ILE A 173 5.16 6.74 23.99
C ILE A 173 4.06 7.62 24.58
N ALA A 174 4.45 8.67 25.31
CA ALA A 174 3.50 9.68 25.78
C ALA A 174 3.01 10.49 24.58
N LEU A 175 1.71 10.38 24.28
CA LEU A 175 1.09 11.14 23.21
C LEU A 175 0.67 12.51 23.75
N THR A 176 1.27 13.59 23.22
CA THR A 176 0.88 14.96 23.52
C THR A 176 -0.19 15.45 22.53
N ARG A 177 -0.99 16.42 22.99
CA ARG A 177 -2.08 17.03 22.23
C ARG A 177 -1.53 17.92 21.12
#